data_b59567d077f9c7f2ebca5b3b24d01ef1
#
_entry.id   b59567d077f9c7f2ebca5b3b24d01ef1
#
_cell.length_a   1.000
_cell.length_b   1.000
_cell.length_c   1.000
_cell.angle_alpha   90.00
_cell.angle_beta   90.00
_cell.angle_gamma   90.00
#
_symmetry.space_group_name_H-M   'P 1'
#
loop_
_entity.id
_entity.type
_entity.pdbx_description
1 polymer ?
#
loop_
_entity_poly.entity_id
_entity_poly.type
_entity_poly.pdbx_seq_one_letter_code
_entity_poly.pdbx_strand_id
1 'polypeptide(L)'
;ELPDVSQALVPKDAAAPRLATVTEGAVSGTLAVSLLETLRRQGSREGFDAVLRRLEELYRSLLRQNQVEQAVEVAESLREQREQRGSSAMEQRVAETMARLASGEFVPLLVDALARTGPEAPGLVRRLGEALGPVVIRNLLLTLAAEQDRMRRRRIFDTLTSLGPSIVDHATLLLQDSRWFVLRNMIALLRAVGDLTTLPQVRRLAEHADLRVRLEA
;
A
#
# COMPACT_ATOMS: atom_id res chain seq x y z
N GLU A 1 -37.35 46.48 42.90
CA GLU A 1 -35.98 45.97 42.71
C GLU A 1 -36.03 44.56 42.14
N LEU A 2 -35.67 44.43 40.83
CA LEU A 2 -35.57 43.17 40.14
C LEU A 2 -34.10 42.73 40.15
N PRO A 3 -33.76 41.46 40.44
CA PRO A 3 -32.39 41.01 40.37
C PRO A 3 -31.92 40.82 38.94
N ASP A 4 -30.69 41.28 38.71
CA ASP A 4 -29.89 41.18 37.50
C ASP A 4 -29.60 39.72 37.13
N VAL A 5 -30.12 39.25 35.97
CA VAL A 5 -29.87 37.91 35.40
C VAL A 5 -28.86 38.03 34.28
N SER A 6 -27.67 38.48 34.60
CA SER A 6 -26.57 38.61 33.65
C SER A 6 -25.33 37.85 34.10
N GLN A 7 -25.39 36.55 34.26
CA GLN A 7 -24.22 35.65 34.25
C GLN A 7 -24.67 34.19 34.13
N ALA A 8 -25.11 33.79 32.95
CA ALA A 8 -25.09 32.38 32.57
C ALA A 8 -23.78 32.07 31.86
N LEU A 9 -22.90 31.38 32.59
CA LEU A 9 -21.65 30.83 32.13
C LEU A 9 -21.83 30.02 30.84
N VAL A 10 -21.23 30.50 29.76
CA VAL A 10 -20.92 29.69 28.57
C VAL A 10 -19.63 28.94 28.89
N PRO A 11 -19.60 27.59 28.84
CA PRO A 11 -18.35 26.85 28.92
C PRO A 11 -17.57 27.09 27.63
N LYS A 12 -16.51 27.86 27.70
CA LYS A 12 -15.45 27.90 26.71
C LYS A 12 -14.62 26.63 26.91
N ASP A 13 -14.45 25.88 25.85
CA ASP A 13 -13.61 24.70 25.68
C ASP A 13 -14.36 23.35 25.66
N ALA A 14 -14.70 22.94 24.45
CA ALA A 14 -14.54 21.60 23.93
C ALA A 14 -15.43 21.38 22.68
N ALA A 15 -14.96 21.67 21.48
CA ALA A 15 -15.46 21.00 20.25
C ALA A 15 -14.91 21.57 18.91
N ALA A 16 -13.64 21.95 18.83
CA ALA A 16 -13.10 22.43 17.54
C ALA A 16 -12.18 21.49 16.76
N PRO A 17 -11.52 20.41 17.31
CA PRO A 17 -10.61 19.61 16.46
C PRO A 17 -11.23 18.37 15.80
N ARG A 18 -12.42 17.92 16.19
CA ARG A 18 -13.00 16.66 15.67
C ARG A 18 -13.83 16.77 14.39
N LEU A 19 -14.29 17.97 14.05
CA LEU A 19 -15.13 18.17 12.86
C LEU A 19 -14.31 18.29 11.56
N ALA A 20 -13.08 18.80 11.60
CA ALA A 20 -12.25 18.98 10.43
C ALA A 20 -11.71 17.65 9.88
N THR A 21 -11.33 16.71 10.75
CA THR A 21 -10.79 15.40 10.34
C THR A 21 -11.85 14.44 9.77
N VAL A 22 -13.07 14.53 10.25
CA VAL A 22 -14.20 13.74 9.72
C VAL A 22 -14.65 14.25 8.35
N THR A 23 -14.52 15.54 8.08
CA THR A 23 -14.90 16.13 6.78
C THR A 23 -13.89 15.84 5.67
N GLU A 24 -12.59 15.80 5.93
CA GLU A 24 -11.56 15.51 4.91
C GLU A 24 -11.60 14.06 4.41
N GLY A 25 -11.75 13.09 5.31
CA GLY A 25 -11.90 11.68 4.93
C GLY A 25 -13.19 11.41 4.14
N ALA A 26 -14.31 12.01 4.55
CA ALA A 26 -15.58 11.90 3.85
C ALA A 26 -15.55 12.56 2.46
N VAL A 27 -14.88 13.69 2.31
CA VAL A 27 -14.68 14.37 1.02
C VAL A 27 -13.84 13.55 0.06
N SER A 28 -12.76 12.94 0.56
CA SER A 28 -11.87 12.10 -0.25
C SER A 28 -12.58 10.83 -0.75
N GLY A 29 -13.41 10.18 0.10
CA GLY A 29 -14.23 9.04 -0.28
C GLY A 29 -15.29 9.40 -1.32
N THR A 30 -15.99 10.51 -1.14
CA THR A 30 -16.98 11.00 -2.10
C THR A 30 -16.34 11.36 -3.45
N LEU A 31 -15.14 11.94 -3.44
CA LEU A 31 -14.40 12.24 -4.66
C LEU A 31 -13.97 10.97 -5.40
N ALA A 32 -13.54 9.93 -4.69
CA ALA A 32 -13.18 8.64 -5.28
C ALA A 32 -14.39 8.03 -6.01
N VAL A 33 -15.54 7.95 -5.35
CA VAL A 33 -16.80 7.43 -5.95
C VAL A 33 -17.18 8.23 -7.19
N SER A 34 -17.18 9.57 -7.13
CA SER A 34 -17.52 10.44 -8.26
C SER A 34 -16.57 10.25 -9.45
N LEU A 35 -15.26 10.15 -9.22
CA LEU A 35 -14.27 9.91 -10.27
C LEU A 35 -14.45 8.52 -10.91
N LEU A 36 -14.73 7.49 -10.12
CA LEU A 36 -14.98 6.13 -10.62
C LEU A 36 -16.28 6.03 -11.43
N GLU A 37 -17.35 6.71 -11.01
CA GLU A 37 -18.57 6.81 -11.80
C GLU A 37 -18.34 7.56 -13.11
N THR A 38 -17.56 8.64 -13.07
CA THR A 38 -17.17 9.39 -14.27
C THR A 38 -16.36 8.51 -15.21
N LEU A 39 -15.42 7.70 -14.69
CA LEU A 39 -14.64 6.75 -15.46
C LEU A 39 -15.53 5.71 -16.19
N ARG A 40 -16.59 5.24 -15.51
CA ARG A 40 -17.57 4.30 -16.10
C ARG A 40 -18.30 4.89 -17.30
N ARG A 41 -18.63 6.17 -17.24
CA ARG A 41 -19.44 6.88 -18.26
C ARG A 41 -18.60 7.48 -19.40
N GLN A 42 -17.28 7.57 -19.25
CA GLN A 42 -16.42 8.18 -20.26
C GLN A 42 -16.34 7.33 -21.51
N GLY A 43 -16.76 7.93 -22.64
CA GLY A 43 -16.66 7.35 -23.98
C GLY A 43 -15.45 7.87 -24.78
N SER A 44 -14.89 9.03 -24.43
CA SER A 44 -13.72 9.58 -25.11
C SER A 44 -12.42 9.17 -24.44
N ARG A 45 -11.40 8.90 -25.25
CA ARG A 45 -10.05 8.52 -24.77
C ARG A 45 -9.42 9.62 -23.89
N GLU A 46 -9.50 10.86 -24.32
CA GLU A 46 -8.90 11.99 -23.61
C GLU A 46 -9.56 12.22 -22.25
N GLY A 47 -10.89 12.17 -22.18
CA GLY A 47 -11.64 12.27 -20.93
C GLY A 47 -11.33 11.11 -19.98
N PHE A 48 -11.19 9.90 -20.51
CA PHE A 48 -10.82 8.72 -19.75
C PHE A 48 -9.41 8.85 -19.12
N ASP A 49 -8.42 9.22 -19.91
CA ASP A 49 -7.05 9.45 -19.43
C ASP A 49 -6.98 10.60 -18.41
N ALA A 50 -7.81 11.62 -18.54
CA ALA A 50 -7.88 12.71 -17.56
C ALA A 50 -8.43 12.24 -16.20
N VAL A 51 -9.45 11.37 -16.21
CA VAL A 51 -10.00 10.79 -14.98
C VAL A 51 -8.99 9.86 -14.32
N LEU A 52 -8.28 9.02 -15.09
CA LEU A 52 -7.23 8.15 -14.54
C LEU A 52 -6.11 8.96 -13.86
N ARG A 53 -5.64 10.06 -14.46
CA ARG A 53 -4.66 10.94 -13.83
C ARG A 53 -5.16 11.53 -12.51
N ARG A 54 -6.42 11.94 -12.44
CA ARG A 54 -7.03 12.43 -11.19
C ARG A 54 -7.14 11.35 -10.12
N LEU A 55 -7.40 10.11 -10.51
CA LEU A 55 -7.38 8.98 -9.58
C LEU A 55 -5.96 8.69 -9.05
N GLU A 56 -4.92 8.83 -9.88
CA GLU A 56 -3.52 8.74 -9.42
C GLU A 56 -3.16 9.86 -8.43
N GLU A 57 -3.59 11.10 -8.69
CA GLU A 57 -3.41 12.24 -7.79
C GLU A 57 -4.14 12.02 -6.44
N LEU A 58 -5.37 11.54 -6.51
CA LEU A 58 -6.15 11.19 -5.32
C LEU A 58 -5.46 10.08 -4.51
N TYR A 59 -5.05 8.99 -5.15
CA TYR A 59 -4.32 7.90 -4.51
C TYR A 59 -3.05 8.41 -3.80
N ARG A 60 -2.28 9.27 -4.46
CA ARG A 60 -1.11 9.93 -3.85
C ARG A 60 -1.48 10.75 -2.62
N SER A 61 -2.54 11.54 -2.70
CA SER A 61 -3.04 12.36 -1.59
C SER A 61 -3.46 11.50 -0.40
N LEU A 62 -4.22 10.43 -0.65
CA LEU A 62 -4.67 9.47 0.35
C LEU A 62 -3.49 8.84 1.11
N LEU A 63 -2.45 8.39 0.40
CA LEU A 63 -1.25 7.82 1.04
C LEU A 63 -0.52 8.87 1.89
N ARG A 64 -0.38 10.12 1.43
CA ARG A 64 0.25 11.20 2.20
C ARG A 64 -0.52 11.53 3.48
N GLN A 65 -1.85 11.49 3.42
CA GLN A 65 -2.75 11.73 4.55
C GLN A 65 -2.93 10.50 5.46
N ASN A 66 -2.23 9.41 5.19
CA ASN A 66 -2.36 8.13 5.89
C ASN A 66 -3.75 7.48 5.79
N GLN A 67 -4.48 7.78 4.74
CA GLN A 67 -5.80 7.20 4.43
C GLN A 67 -5.63 5.93 3.56
N VAL A 68 -4.91 4.93 4.11
CA VAL A 68 -4.52 3.73 3.34
C VAL A 68 -5.73 2.89 2.95
N GLU A 69 -6.75 2.81 3.81
CA GLU A 69 -8.00 2.08 3.51
C GLU A 69 -8.66 2.62 2.23
N GLN A 70 -8.81 3.93 2.13
CA GLN A 70 -9.41 4.57 0.95
C GLN A 70 -8.52 4.41 -0.30
N ALA A 71 -7.19 4.40 -0.13
CA ALA A 71 -6.29 4.12 -1.24
C ALA A 71 -6.47 2.68 -1.75
N VAL A 72 -6.67 1.71 -0.85
CA VAL A 72 -7.01 0.32 -1.21
C VAL A 72 -8.33 0.25 -1.97
N GLU A 73 -9.37 0.93 -1.50
CA GLU A 73 -10.68 1.00 -2.18
C GLU A 73 -10.58 1.55 -3.60
N VAL A 74 -9.73 2.56 -3.83
CA VAL A 74 -9.45 3.08 -5.18
C VAL A 74 -8.80 2.01 -6.05
N ALA A 75 -7.83 1.26 -5.52
CA ALA A 75 -7.16 0.19 -6.25
C ALA A 75 -8.11 -0.98 -6.60
N GLU A 76 -8.95 -1.39 -5.65
CA GLU A 76 -9.98 -2.42 -5.83
C GLU A 76 -11.00 -2.01 -6.91
N SER A 77 -11.45 -0.77 -6.85
CA SER A 77 -12.39 -0.23 -7.85
C SER A 77 -11.77 -0.16 -9.25
N LEU A 78 -10.48 0.17 -9.38
CA LEU A 78 -9.77 0.13 -10.66
C LEU A 78 -9.67 -1.31 -11.19
N ARG A 79 -9.45 -2.30 -10.32
CA ARG A 79 -9.46 -3.72 -10.71
C ARG A 79 -10.83 -4.12 -11.26
N GLU A 80 -11.92 -3.77 -10.57
CA GLU A 80 -13.29 -4.04 -11.03
C GLU A 80 -13.57 -3.39 -12.38
N GLN A 81 -13.12 -2.13 -12.58
CA GLN A 81 -13.25 -1.43 -13.86
C GLN A 81 -12.49 -2.12 -14.98
N ARG A 82 -11.33 -2.68 -14.68
CA ARG A 82 -10.52 -3.46 -15.62
C ARG A 82 -11.25 -4.75 -16.02
N GLU A 83 -11.75 -5.51 -15.06
CA GLU A 83 -12.46 -6.77 -15.28
C GLU A 83 -13.74 -6.58 -16.11
N GLN A 84 -14.48 -5.50 -15.87
CA GLN A 84 -15.72 -5.18 -16.60
C GLN A 84 -15.50 -4.77 -18.06
N ARG A 85 -14.30 -4.32 -18.44
CA ARG A 85 -14.02 -3.78 -19.78
C ARG A 85 -13.52 -4.80 -20.79
N GLY A 86 -13.16 -5.99 -20.35
CA GLY A 86 -12.56 -7.00 -21.22
C GLY A 86 -11.28 -6.50 -21.90
N SER A 87 -10.85 -7.17 -22.96
CA SER A 87 -9.62 -6.84 -23.70
C SER A 87 -9.82 -5.62 -24.62
N SER A 88 -9.95 -4.45 -24.05
CA SER A 88 -10.14 -3.18 -24.77
C SER A 88 -8.95 -2.23 -24.60
N ALA A 89 -8.82 -1.23 -25.48
CA ALA A 89 -7.81 -0.17 -25.30
C ALA A 89 -7.99 0.59 -23.98
N MET A 90 -9.20 0.70 -23.47
CA MET A 90 -9.47 1.31 -22.17
C MET A 90 -9.06 0.41 -21.01
N GLU A 91 -9.26 -0.92 -21.13
CA GLU A 91 -8.73 -1.90 -20.16
C GLU A 91 -7.22 -1.76 -20.00
N GLN A 92 -6.50 -1.71 -21.12
CA GLN A 92 -5.05 -1.54 -21.10
C GLN A 92 -4.63 -0.25 -20.37
N ARG A 93 -5.36 0.86 -20.53
CA ARG A 93 -5.10 2.12 -19.81
C ARG A 93 -5.29 1.99 -18.32
N VAL A 94 -6.33 1.28 -17.87
CA VAL A 94 -6.52 0.97 -16.44
C VAL A 94 -5.37 0.11 -15.94
N ALA A 95 -4.98 -0.95 -16.68
CA ALA A 95 -3.86 -1.81 -16.29
C ALA A 95 -2.53 -1.05 -16.18
N GLU A 96 -2.23 -0.14 -17.11
CA GLU A 96 -1.06 0.73 -17.05
C GLU A 96 -1.10 1.64 -15.80
N THR A 97 -2.27 2.21 -15.48
CA THR A 97 -2.45 3.01 -14.27
C THR A 97 -2.23 2.18 -13.01
N MET A 98 -2.83 1.01 -12.91
CA MET A 98 -2.62 0.09 -11.77
C MET A 98 -1.14 -0.29 -11.62
N ALA A 99 -0.43 -0.56 -12.72
CA ALA A 99 1.00 -0.83 -12.69
C ALA A 99 1.82 0.37 -12.16
N ARG A 100 1.44 1.61 -12.50
CA ARG A 100 2.06 2.83 -11.94
C ARG A 100 1.79 2.95 -10.44
N LEU A 101 0.55 2.73 -9.98
CA LEU A 101 0.20 2.77 -8.56
C LEU A 101 0.97 1.73 -7.73
N ALA A 102 1.33 0.59 -8.34
CA ALA A 102 2.10 -0.48 -7.71
C ALA A 102 3.62 -0.25 -7.74
N SER A 103 4.12 0.83 -8.35
CA SER A 103 5.55 1.03 -8.63
C SER A 103 5.99 2.49 -8.46
N GLY A 104 7.26 2.77 -8.78
CA GLY A 104 7.81 4.13 -8.85
C GLY A 104 7.63 4.92 -7.55
N GLU A 105 7.15 6.13 -7.69
CA GLU A 105 6.98 7.09 -6.58
C GLU A 105 5.92 6.69 -5.54
N PHE A 106 4.99 5.82 -5.89
CA PHE A 106 3.92 5.40 -4.97
C PHE A 106 4.42 4.42 -3.90
N VAL A 107 5.44 3.61 -4.21
CA VAL A 107 5.96 2.62 -3.25
C VAL A 107 6.53 3.26 -1.98
N PRO A 108 7.38 4.30 -2.03
CA PRO A 108 7.83 4.99 -0.82
C PRO A 108 6.68 5.60 -0.01
N LEU A 109 5.68 6.19 -0.68
CA LEU A 109 4.50 6.75 -0.01
C LEU A 109 3.67 5.67 0.68
N LEU A 110 3.48 4.54 0.02
CA LEU A 110 2.78 3.38 0.58
C LEU A 110 3.52 2.82 1.79
N VAL A 111 4.83 2.66 1.71
CA VAL A 111 5.68 2.22 2.83
C VAL A 111 5.55 3.16 4.02
N ASP A 112 5.62 4.48 3.80
CA ASP A 112 5.46 5.47 4.85
C ASP A 112 4.07 5.44 5.50
N ALA A 113 3.03 5.26 4.68
CA ALA A 113 1.67 5.15 5.17
C ALA A 113 1.46 3.85 5.97
N LEU A 114 1.86 2.70 5.44
CA LEU A 114 1.77 1.40 6.12
C LEU A 114 2.53 1.39 7.45
N ALA A 115 3.70 2.05 7.52
CA ALA A 115 4.47 2.16 8.75
C ALA A 115 3.72 2.94 9.85
N ARG A 116 2.70 3.74 9.51
CA ARG A 116 1.86 4.50 10.45
C ARG A 116 0.51 3.84 10.72
N THR A 117 0.10 2.86 9.91
CA THR A 117 -1.24 2.23 9.99
C THR A 117 -1.37 1.26 11.17
N GLY A 118 -0.27 0.68 11.65
CA GLY A 118 -0.31 -0.24 12.80
C GLY A 118 -0.84 -1.65 12.44
N PRO A 119 -1.63 -2.30 13.30
CA PRO A 119 -1.97 -3.73 13.18
C PRO A 119 -2.84 -4.08 11.96
N GLU A 120 -3.47 -3.12 11.33
CA GLU A 120 -4.32 -3.33 10.14
C GLU A 120 -3.50 -3.41 8.83
N ALA A 121 -2.23 -2.95 8.85
CA ALA A 121 -1.38 -2.88 7.68
C ALA A 121 -1.28 -4.21 6.90
N PRO A 122 -1.15 -5.40 7.51
CA PRO A 122 -1.08 -6.65 6.75
C PRO A 122 -2.33 -6.94 5.91
N GLY A 123 -3.51 -6.68 6.46
CA GLY A 123 -4.78 -6.83 5.74
C GLY A 123 -4.86 -5.92 4.53
N LEU A 124 -4.41 -4.67 4.67
CA LEU A 124 -4.37 -3.69 3.59
C LEU A 124 -3.35 -4.07 2.50
N VAL A 125 -2.17 -4.56 2.88
CA VAL A 125 -1.15 -5.03 1.92
C VAL A 125 -1.67 -6.22 1.13
N ARG A 126 -2.37 -7.17 1.77
CA ARG A 126 -2.99 -8.30 1.06
C ARG A 126 -4.01 -7.82 0.03
N ARG A 127 -4.95 -6.96 0.42
CA ARG A 127 -5.95 -6.38 -0.49
C ARG A 127 -5.30 -5.62 -1.65
N LEU A 128 -4.23 -4.85 -1.39
CA LEU A 128 -3.45 -4.20 -2.44
C LEU A 128 -2.79 -5.20 -3.39
N GLY A 129 -2.26 -6.30 -2.87
CA GLY A 129 -1.72 -7.39 -3.69
C GLY A 129 -2.76 -8.03 -4.59
N GLU A 130 -3.98 -8.23 -4.07
CA GLU A 130 -5.13 -8.73 -4.82
C GLU A 130 -5.61 -7.72 -5.88
N ALA A 131 -5.61 -6.42 -5.55
CA ALA A 131 -6.06 -5.36 -6.44
C ALA A 131 -5.03 -5.02 -7.53
N LEU A 132 -3.80 -4.66 -7.14
CA LEU A 132 -2.76 -4.17 -8.04
C LEU A 132 -1.86 -5.28 -8.62
N GLY A 133 -2.01 -6.50 -8.12
CA GLY A 133 -1.22 -7.65 -8.54
C GLY A 133 0.09 -7.83 -7.76
N PRO A 134 0.84 -8.90 -8.09
CA PRO A 134 2.04 -9.33 -7.36
C PRO A 134 3.19 -8.31 -7.39
N VAL A 135 3.16 -7.38 -8.31
CA VAL A 135 4.18 -6.33 -8.48
C VAL A 135 4.28 -5.44 -7.24
N VAL A 136 3.16 -5.11 -6.56
CA VAL A 136 3.20 -4.30 -5.34
C VAL A 136 3.91 -5.03 -4.20
N ILE A 137 3.64 -6.32 -4.02
CA ILE A 137 4.30 -7.15 -2.99
C ILE A 137 5.80 -7.23 -3.28
N ARG A 138 6.17 -7.53 -4.52
CA ARG A 138 7.58 -7.55 -4.93
C ARG A 138 8.30 -6.24 -4.65
N ASN A 139 7.67 -5.10 -4.96
CA ASN A 139 8.26 -3.79 -4.74
C ASN A 139 8.39 -3.45 -3.24
N LEU A 140 7.45 -3.88 -2.40
CA LEU A 140 7.57 -3.77 -0.94
C LEU A 140 8.73 -4.61 -0.41
N LEU A 141 8.92 -5.83 -0.89
CA LEU A 141 10.05 -6.71 -0.53
C LEU A 141 11.39 -6.09 -0.95
N LEU A 142 11.47 -5.52 -2.15
CA LEU A 142 12.69 -4.84 -2.62
C LEU A 142 12.97 -3.56 -1.81
N THR A 143 11.93 -2.83 -1.42
CA THR A 143 12.07 -1.65 -0.56
C THR A 143 12.55 -2.04 0.84
N LEU A 144 11.99 -3.11 1.42
CA LEU A 144 12.51 -3.69 2.68
C LEU A 144 14.01 -3.97 2.57
N ALA A 145 14.43 -4.60 1.48
CA ALA A 145 15.82 -5.00 1.29
C ALA A 145 16.77 -3.78 1.20
N ALA A 146 16.33 -2.66 0.62
CA ALA A 146 17.14 -1.46 0.40
C ALA A 146 17.00 -0.42 1.53
N GLU A 147 16.04 -0.58 2.46
CA GLU A 147 15.75 0.42 3.49
C GLU A 147 16.93 0.59 4.47
N GLN A 148 17.37 1.84 4.65
CA GLN A 148 18.49 2.18 5.53
C GLN A 148 18.01 2.51 6.95
N ASP A 149 16.86 3.14 7.09
CA ASP A 149 16.32 3.46 8.41
C ASP A 149 15.90 2.19 9.14
N ARG A 150 16.49 2.00 10.34
CA ARG A 150 16.28 0.78 11.14
C ARG A 150 14.82 0.62 11.58
N MET A 151 14.17 1.71 11.97
CA MET A 151 12.80 1.67 12.49
C MET A 151 11.80 1.41 11.35
N ARG A 152 11.99 2.09 10.21
CA ARG A 152 11.16 1.84 9.01
C ARG A 152 11.34 0.42 8.52
N ARG A 153 12.58 -0.05 8.39
CA ARG A 153 12.88 -1.43 7.99
C ARG A 153 12.19 -2.44 8.91
N ARG A 154 12.24 -2.23 10.24
CA ARG A 154 11.56 -3.09 11.20
C ARG A 154 10.06 -3.14 10.98
N ARG A 155 9.41 -2.00 10.79
CA ARG A 155 7.95 -1.93 10.57
C ARG A 155 7.54 -2.61 9.27
N ILE A 156 8.29 -2.39 8.18
CA ILE A 156 8.04 -3.07 6.90
C ILE A 156 8.20 -4.58 7.07
N PHE A 157 9.26 -5.01 7.75
CA PHE A 157 9.54 -6.41 8.00
C PHE A 157 8.41 -7.07 8.81
N ASP A 158 7.99 -6.45 9.91
CA ASP A 158 6.91 -6.95 10.77
C ASP A 158 5.58 -7.02 9.98
N THR A 159 5.27 -5.99 9.17
CA THR A 159 4.09 -5.99 8.29
C THR A 159 4.13 -7.12 7.27
N LEU A 160 5.25 -7.32 6.58
CA LEU A 160 5.38 -8.37 5.58
C LEU A 160 5.38 -9.77 6.21
N THR A 161 6.04 -9.95 7.36
CA THR A 161 6.03 -11.22 8.09
C THR A 161 4.61 -11.63 8.50
N SER A 162 3.78 -10.67 8.91
CA SER A 162 2.40 -10.96 9.32
C SER A 162 1.44 -11.29 8.16
N LEU A 163 1.87 -11.16 6.90
CA LEU A 163 1.16 -11.74 5.75
C LEU A 163 1.28 -13.27 5.70
N GLY A 164 2.20 -13.85 6.47
CA GLY A 164 2.37 -15.29 6.59
C GLY A 164 2.72 -15.97 5.25
N PRO A 165 2.14 -17.16 4.98
CA PRO A 165 2.46 -17.92 3.77
C PRO A 165 2.21 -17.19 2.44
N SER A 166 1.35 -16.17 2.41
CA SER A 166 1.00 -15.47 1.17
C SER A 166 2.17 -14.72 0.49
N ILE A 167 3.27 -14.44 1.22
CA ILE A 167 4.45 -13.79 0.65
C ILE A 167 5.56 -14.78 0.26
N VAL A 168 5.42 -16.05 0.61
CA VAL A 168 6.50 -17.05 0.46
C VAL A 168 6.95 -17.17 -0.99
N ASP A 169 6.01 -17.31 -1.93
CA ASP A 169 6.35 -17.42 -3.35
C ASP A 169 7.08 -16.17 -3.86
N HIS A 170 6.62 -14.98 -3.45
CA HIS A 170 7.23 -13.71 -3.84
C HIS A 170 8.64 -13.54 -3.29
N ALA A 171 8.86 -13.88 -2.01
CA ALA A 171 10.16 -13.81 -1.36
C ALA A 171 11.11 -14.87 -1.94
N THR A 172 10.61 -16.08 -2.24
CA THR A 172 11.38 -17.18 -2.83
C THR A 172 11.89 -16.82 -4.24
N LEU A 173 11.10 -16.14 -5.05
CA LEU A 173 11.54 -15.63 -6.35
C LEU A 173 12.73 -14.67 -6.23
N LEU A 174 12.79 -13.88 -5.15
CA LEU A 174 13.88 -12.95 -4.88
C LEU A 174 15.14 -13.62 -4.31
N LEU A 175 15.12 -14.92 -3.96
CA LEU A 175 16.33 -15.67 -3.63
C LEU A 175 17.26 -15.91 -4.83
N GLN A 176 16.85 -15.52 -6.03
CA GLN A 176 17.68 -15.53 -7.25
C GLN A 176 18.27 -14.15 -7.59
N ASP A 177 18.08 -13.13 -6.74
CA ASP A 177 18.62 -11.79 -6.96
C ASP A 177 20.14 -11.79 -6.80
N SER A 178 20.84 -11.00 -7.62
CA SER A 178 22.30 -10.91 -7.55
C SER A 178 22.82 -10.08 -6.37
N ARG A 179 21.96 -9.29 -5.74
CA ARG A 179 22.32 -8.38 -4.64
C ARG A 179 22.28 -9.12 -3.30
N TRP A 180 23.43 -9.23 -2.64
CA TRP A 180 23.56 -9.95 -1.36
C TRP A 180 22.58 -9.47 -0.28
N PHE A 181 22.27 -8.16 -0.22
CA PHE A 181 21.37 -7.61 0.78
C PHE A 181 19.91 -7.99 0.53
N VAL A 182 19.50 -8.20 -0.73
CA VAL A 182 18.19 -8.75 -1.07
C VAL A 182 18.09 -10.18 -0.57
N LEU A 183 19.05 -11.03 -0.94
CA LEU A 183 19.10 -12.43 -0.51
C LEU A 183 19.02 -12.55 1.02
N ARG A 184 19.89 -11.83 1.73
CA ARG A 184 19.92 -11.84 3.19
C ARG A 184 18.57 -11.47 3.81
N ASN A 185 17.92 -10.39 3.35
CA ASN A 185 16.66 -9.96 3.89
C ASN A 185 15.52 -10.94 3.55
N MET A 186 15.54 -11.57 2.37
CA MET A 186 14.54 -12.59 2.02
C MET A 186 14.70 -13.86 2.85
N ILE A 187 15.94 -14.32 3.10
CA ILE A 187 16.20 -15.45 4.00
C ILE A 187 15.66 -15.14 5.41
N ALA A 188 15.98 -13.97 5.96
CA ALA A 188 15.48 -13.55 7.27
C ALA A 188 13.95 -13.51 7.33
N LEU A 189 13.30 -13.01 6.27
CA LEU A 189 11.84 -12.94 6.18
C LEU A 189 11.22 -14.35 6.11
N LEU A 190 11.72 -15.22 5.24
CA LEU A 190 11.24 -16.61 5.10
C LEU A 190 11.41 -17.40 6.40
N ARG A 191 12.53 -17.19 7.11
CA ARG A 191 12.74 -17.78 8.45
C ARG A 191 11.71 -17.25 9.45
N ALA A 192 11.39 -15.97 9.44
CA ALA A 192 10.41 -15.37 10.34
C ALA A 192 8.98 -15.87 10.05
N VAL A 193 8.63 -16.11 8.78
CA VAL A 193 7.36 -16.71 8.36
C VAL A 193 7.29 -18.18 8.80
N GLY A 194 8.42 -18.89 8.82
CA GLY A 194 8.49 -20.29 9.31
C GLY A 194 7.97 -21.33 8.33
N ASP A 195 7.88 -21.02 7.03
CA ASP A 195 7.45 -21.97 6.01
C ASP A 195 8.62 -22.89 5.59
N LEU A 196 8.53 -24.16 6.01
CA LEU A 196 9.57 -25.16 5.74
C LEU A 196 9.67 -25.57 4.26
N THR A 197 8.69 -25.25 3.42
CA THR A 197 8.73 -25.57 1.98
C THR A 197 9.84 -24.83 1.26
N THR A 198 10.32 -23.71 1.82
CA THR A 198 11.41 -22.89 1.27
C THR A 198 12.80 -23.39 1.65
N LEU A 199 12.89 -24.35 2.60
CA LEU A 199 14.16 -24.83 3.14
C LEU A 199 15.15 -25.33 2.06
N PRO A 200 14.74 -26.07 1.01
CA PRO A 200 15.65 -26.50 -0.03
C PRO A 200 16.30 -25.33 -0.82
N GLN A 201 15.55 -24.23 -1.03
CA GLN A 201 16.05 -23.06 -1.74
C GLN A 201 17.01 -22.25 -0.84
N VAL A 202 16.66 -22.03 0.42
CA VAL A 202 17.51 -21.34 1.40
C VAL A 202 18.81 -22.12 1.63
N ARG A 203 18.74 -23.44 1.79
CA ARG A 203 19.92 -24.30 2.02
C ARG A 203 20.99 -24.18 0.91
N ARG A 204 20.60 -23.98 -0.35
CA ARG A 204 21.54 -23.74 -1.45
C ARG A 204 22.38 -22.47 -1.24
N LEU A 205 21.83 -21.48 -0.56
CA LEU A 205 22.48 -20.21 -0.26
C LEU A 205 23.51 -20.32 0.88
N ALA A 206 23.55 -21.43 1.63
CA ALA A 206 24.61 -21.74 2.59
C ALA A 206 25.99 -21.91 1.91
N GLU A 207 26.02 -22.13 0.61
CA GLU A 207 27.25 -22.20 -0.22
C GLU A 207 27.48 -20.93 -1.06
N HIS A 208 26.73 -19.86 -0.82
CA HIS A 208 26.82 -18.60 -1.58
C HIS A 208 28.20 -17.94 -1.43
N ALA A 209 28.68 -17.27 -2.49
CA ALA A 209 30.00 -16.60 -2.49
C ALA A 209 30.12 -15.52 -1.40
N ASP A 210 29.06 -14.77 -1.12
CA ASP A 210 29.05 -13.73 -0.08
C ASP A 210 28.82 -14.33 1.32
N LEU A 211 29.76 -14.05 2.25
CA LEU A 211 29.71 -14.56 3.63
C LEU A 211 28.42 -14.15 4.37
N ARG A 212 27.91 -12.93 4.13
CA ARG A 212 26.72 -12.40 4.81
C ARG A 212 25.46 -13.17 4.43
N VAL A 213 25.42 -13.71 3.21
CA VAL A 213 24.34 -14.59 2.75
C VAL A 213 24.46 -15.95 3.40
N ARG A 214 25.66 -16.53 3.43
CA ARG A 214 25.90 -17.84 4.07
C ARG A 214 25.55 -17.86 5.55
N LEU A 215 25.86 -16.77 6.27
CA LEU A 215 25.57 -16.67 7.72
C LEU A 215 24.07 -16.53 8.03
N GLU A 216 23.27 -16.06 7.08
CA GLU A 216 21.82 -15.92 7.26
C GLU A 216 21.08 -17.20 6.84
N ALA A 217 21.61 -17.96 5.87
CA ALA A 217 21.03 -19.20 5.37
C ALA A 217 21.23 -20.37 6.35
#